data_a9bc2c25948965efa9793ba859cdf21c
#
_entry.id   a9bc2c25948965efa9793ba859cdf21c
#
_cell.length_a   1.000
_cell.length_b   1.000
_cell.length_c   1.000
_cell.angle_alpha   90.00
_cell.angle_beta   90.00
_cell.angle_gamma   90.00
#
_symmetry.space_group_name_H-M   'P 1'
#
loop_
_entity.id
_entity.type
_entity.pdbx_description
1 polymer ?
#
loop_
_entity_poly.entity_id
_entity_poly.type
_entity_poly.pdbx_seq_one_letter_code
_entity_poly.pdbx_strand_id
1 'polypeptide(L)'
;SMDYYSRFVFNKIITGGFRIGISQKLMTRSLANVTGVDKDTIAYQIMGDWNPETISFTQLILAPSKDDFFYKPFPFYLAHAIDIDLNQLGNPNDWVYENKWDGIRAQLVKRNNQTSLWSRNGELISNQFPEVIQMGDNLPNGTVIDGELLVYKLNKIGSFNDLQKRLGRKKVGKTILEKYPVILKAYDLLENHEKDIRNQTYLFRRNYLDHIVNQTANHHLQISPFYKLKSWSELTIAHQSARENKSEGLMIKHKN
;
A
#
# COMPACT_ATOMS: atom_id res chain seq x y z
N SER A 1 7.16 -43.82 -13.19
CA SER A 1 7.88 -42.62 -12.78
C SER A 1 7.76 -41.59 -13.90
N MET A 2 7.38 -40.37 -13.58
CA MET A 2 7.31 -39.25 -14.53
C MET A 2 8.71 -38.68 -14.75
N ASP A 3 9.03 -38.32 -16.01
CA ASP A 3 10.23 -37.53 -16.33
C ASP A 3 10.17 -36.13 -15.73
N TYR A 4 11.27 -35.35 -15.84
CA TYR A 4 11.38 -34.02 -15.24
C TYR A 4 10.30 -33.06 -15.74
N TYR A 5 10.05 -33.00 -17.04
CA TYR A 5 9.09 -32.08 -17.64
C TYR A 5 7.64 -32.46 -17.29
N SER A 6 7.33 -33.75 -17.32
CA SER A 6 6.01 -34.25 -16.90
C SER A 6 5.72 -33.93 -15.44
N ARG A 7 6.69 -34.07 -14.54
CA ARG A 7 6.56 -33.67 -13.12
C ARG A 7 6.39 -32.16 -12.97
N PHE A 8 7.11 -31.37 -13.76
CA PHE A 8 6.97 -29.91 -13.75
C PHE A 8 5.55 -29.50 -14.15
N VAL A 9 5.04 -30.01 -15.28
CA VAL A 9 3.69 -29.73 -15.77
C VAL A 9 2.64 -30.20 -14.75
N PHE A 10 2.78 -31.42 -14.22
CA PHE A 10 1.89 -31.96 -13.20
C PHE A 10 1.80 -31.05 -11.95
N ASN A 11 2.95 -30.62 -11.42
CA ASN A 11 2.99 -29.70 -10.30
C ASN A 11 2.30 -28.36 -10.63
N LYS A 12 2.47 -27.86 -11.86
CA LYS A 12 1.81 -26.62 -12.31
C LYS A 12 0.30 -26.76 -12.43
N ILE A 13 -0.20 -27.91 -12.86
CA ILE A 13 -1.64 -28.21 -12.89
C ILE A 13 -2.21 -28.22 -11.47
N ILE A 14 -1.56 -28.91 -10.52
CA ILE A 14 -2.02 -28.99 -9.12
C ILE A 14 -2.01 -27.62 -8.45
N THR A 15 -0.96 -26.83 -8.67
CA THR A 15 -0.82 -25.49 -8.05
C THR A 15 -1.63 -24.41 -8.74
N GLY A 16 -2.34 -24.73 -9.85
CA GLY A 16 -3.20 -23.80 -10.58
C GLY A 16 -2.48 -22.64 -11.27
N GLY A 17 -1.15 -22.71 -11.41
CA GLY A 17 -0.38 -21.56 -11.87
C GLY A 17 0.65 -21.88 -12.95
N PHE A 18 0.25 -21.91 -14.22
CA PHE A 18 1.22 -22.05 -15.31
C PHE A 18 2.12 -20.83 -15.49
N ARG A 19 1.75 -19.66 -14.97
CA ARG A 19 2.45 -18.37 -15.19
C ARG A 19 3.00 -18.24 -16.63
N ILE A 20 2.23 -18.75 -17.60
CA ILE A 20 2.51 -18.64 -19.02
C ILE A 20 1.84 -17.35 -19.45
N GLY A 21 2.60 -16.30 -19.63
CA GLY A 21 2.04 -15.03 -20.04
C GLY A 21 3.03 -13.89 -19.85
N ILE A 22 2.66 -12.76 -20.39
CA ILE A 22 3.42 -11.51 -20.28
C ILE A 22 3.13 -10.92 -18.91
N SER A 23 4.17 -10.59 -18.13
CA SER A 23 3.98 -9.88 -16.86
C SER A 23 3.37 -8.49 -17.12
N GLN A 24 2.55 -8.00 -16.20
CA GLN A 24 1.99 -6.63 -16.27
C GLN A 24 3.09 -5.59 -16.52
N LYS A 25 4.25 -5.74 -15.87
CA LYS A 25 5.40 -4.84 -16.05
C LYS A 25 5.95 -4.85 -17.48
N LEU A 26 5.99 -6.01 -18.12
CA LEU A 26 6.46 -6.13 -19.51
C LEU A 26 5.41 -5.54 -20.46
N MET A 27 4.13 -5.82 -20.26
CA MET A 27 3.03 -5.24 -21.03
C MET A 27 3.01 -3.71 -20.92
N THR A 28 3.10 -3.16 -19.72
CA THR A 28 3.16 -1.71 -19.49
C THR A 28 4.32 -1.07 -20.24
N ARG A 29 5.51 -1.70 -20.22
CA ARG A 29 6.69 -1.21 -20.96
C ARG A 29 6.46 -1.25 -22.47
N SER A 30 5.89 -2.34 -22.99
CA SER A 30 5.62 -2.49 -24.41
C SER A 30 4.58 -1.46 -24.89
N LEU A 31 3.53 -1.24 -24.13
CA LEU A 31 2.53 -0.21 -24.41
C LEU A 31 3.15 1.19 -24.41
N ALA A 32 3.98 1.52 -23.42
CA ALA A 32 4.68 2.81 -23.37
C ALA A 32 5.56 3.05 -24.61
N ASN A 33 6.30 2.03 -25.04
CA ASN A 33 7.15 2.12 -26.25
C ASN A 33 6.33 2.35 -27.54
N VAL A 34 5.16 1.75 -27.65
CA VAL A 34 4.33 1.84 -28.86
C VAL A 34 3.48 3.12 -28.88
N THR A 35 2.96 3.53 -27.72
CA THR A 35 2.00 4.66 -27.64
C THR A 35 2.67 5.99 -27.35
N GLY A 36 3.90 6.00 -26.85
CA GLY A 36 4.57 7.20 -26.34
C GLY A 36 4.01 7.71 -25.01
N VAL A 37 3.00 7.05 -24.45
CA VAL A 37 2.46 7.38 -23.12
C VAL A 37 3.45 6.90 -22.05
N ASP A 38 3.66 7.73 -21.03
CA ASP A 38 4.56 7.38 -19.94
C ASP A 38 4.17 6.05 -19.28
N LYS A 39 5.18 5.25 -18.95
CA LYS A 39 5.03 3.90 -18.38
C LYS A 39 4.23 3.90 -17.08
N ASP A 40 4.49 4.87 -16.18
CA ASP A 40 3.83 4.93 -14.88
C ASP A 40 2.37 5.39 -15.05
N THR A 41 2.12 6.24 -16.04
CA THR A 41 0.77 6.60 -16.48
C THR A 41 0.00 5.39 -16.98
N ILE A 42 0.57 4.56 -17.85
CA ILE A 42 -0.08 3.32 -18.32
C ILE A 42 -0.31 2.35 -17.17
N ALA A 43 0.70 2.16 -16.30
CA ALA A 43 0.55 1.30 -15.12
C ALA A 43 -0.63 1.74 -14.25
N TYR A 44 -0.81 3.04 -14.09
CA TYR A 44 -1.92 3.65 -13.38
C TYR A 44 -3.27 3.45 -14.10
N GLN A 45 -3.30 3.62 -15.42
CA GLN A 45 -4.52 3.48 -16.25
C GLN A 45 -5.10 2.07 -16.22
N ILE A 46 -4.24 1.04 -16.23
CA ILE A 46 -4.67 -0.37 -16.23
C ILE A 46 -4.92 -0.95 -14.84
N MET A 47 -4.81 -0.15 -13.78
CA MET A 47 -5.16 -0.57 -12.41
C MET A 47 -6.65 -0.77 -12.24
N GLY A 48 -7.02 -1.74 -11.39
CA GLY A 48 -8.40 -2.02 -11.01
C GLY A 48 -9.14 -2.91 -12.01
N ASP A 49 -10.43 -3.08 -11.74
CA ASP A 49 -11.30 -3.90 -12.55
C ASP A 49 -11.84 -3.06 -13.72
N TRP A 50 -11.41 -3.35 -14.91
CA TRP A 50 -11.96 -2.81 -16.14
C TRP A 50 -12.43 -3.94 -17.06
N ASN A 51 -13.53 -3.69 -17.78
CA ASN A 51 -14.12 -4.70 -18.67
C ASN A 51 -13.76 -4.37 -20.13
N PRO A 52 -13.04 -5.25 -20.84
CA PRO A 52 -12.66 -5.03 -22.24
C PRO A 52 -13.87 -4.97 -23.20
N GLU A 53 -15.06 -5.42 -22.77
CA GLU A 53 -16.28 -5.30 -23.56
C GLU A 53 -16.89 -3.89 -23.52
N THR A 54 -16.57 -3.11 -22.48
CA THR A 54 -17.15 -1.77 -22.25
C THR A 54 -16.16 -0.63 -22.38
N ILE A 55 -14.85 -0.90 -22.31
CA ILE A 55 -13.78 0.10 -22.39
C ILE A 55 -12.87 -0.25 -23.56
N SER A 56 -12.77 0.65 -24.55
CA SER A 56 -11.85 0.49 -25.66
C SER A 56 -10.40 0.79 -25.27
N PHE A 57 -9.44 0.29 -26.06
CA PHE A 57 -8.02 0.59 -25.90
C PHE A 57 -7.74 2.11 -25.91
N THR A 58 -8.40 2.84 -26.81
CA THR A 58 -8.27 4.30 -26.90
C THR A 58 -8.72 4.98 -25.61
N GLN A 59 -9.85 4.60 -25.06
CA GLN A 59 -10.37 5.15 -23.80
C GLN A 59 -9.48 4.79 -22.62
N LEU A 60 -8.97 3.55 -22.56
CA LEU A 60 -8.17 3.10 -21.43
C LEU A 60 -6.75 3.69 -21.44
N ILE A 61 -6.12 3.80 -22.63
CA ILE A 61 -4.67 4.09 -22.74
C ILE A 61 -4.38 5.46 -23.38
N LEU A 62 -5.08 5.83 -24.47
CA LEU A 62 -4.70 7.00 -25.25
C LEU A 62 -5.43 8.28 -24.84
N ALA A 63 -6.68 8.18 -24.45
CA ALA A 63 -7.53 9.32 -24.09
C ALA A 63 -8.44 8.97 -22.90
N PRO A 64 -7.87 8.64 -21.74
CA PRO A 64 -8.68 8.31 -20.57
C PRO A 64 -9.44 9.55 -20.08
N SER A 65 -10.67 9.32 -19.62
CA SER A 65 -11.45 10.36 -18.94
C SER A 65 -10.80 10.72 -17.60
N LYS A 66 -10.81 12.00 -17.22
CA LYS A 66 -10.38 12.42 -15.88
C LYS A 66 -11.20 11.75 -14.78
N ASP A 67 -12.46 11.44 -15.05
CA ASP A 67 -13.38 10.81 -14.09
C ASP A 67 -13.00 9.35 -13.78
N ASP A 68 -12.30 8.67 -14.72
CA ASP A 68 -11.85 7.28 -14.54
C ASP A 68 -10.73 7.14 -13.48
N PHE A 69 -10.16 8.25 -13.02
CA PHE A 69 -9.02 8.25 -12.10
C PHE A 69 -9.34 8.67 -10.68
N PHE A 70 -10.52 9.22 -10.43
CA PHE A 70 -10.83 9.79 -9.12
C PHE A 70 -10.73 8.80 -7.95
N TYR A 71 -11.00 7.53 -8.18
CA TYR A 71 -10.97 6.52 -7.13
C TYR A 71 -9.66 5.73 -7.05
N LYS A 72 -8.73 5.92 -8.01
CA LYS A 72 -7.46 5.17 -8.09
C LYS A 72 -6.39 5.70 -7.13
N PRO A 73 -5.50 4.82 -6.62
CA PRO A 73 -4.40 5.22 -5.75
C PRO A 73 -3.31 5.92 -6.53
N PHE A 74 -2.40 6.58 -5.85
CA PHE A 74 -1.12 6.98 -6.46
C PHE A 74 -0.19 5.77 -6.66
N PRO A 75 0.79 5.86 -7.58
CA PRO A 75 1.82 4.85 -7.68
C PRO A 75 2.52 4.62 -6.32
N PHE A 76 2.71 3.34 -5.96
CA PHE A 76 3.35 3.01 -4.70
C PHE A 76 4.86 3.15 -4.81
N TYR A 77 5.47 4.00 -4.01
CA TYR A 77 6.91 4.07 -3.87
C TYR A 77 7.46 2.80 -3.23
N LEU A 78 8.57 2.30 -3.79
CA LEU A 78 9.27 1.13 -3.27
C LEU A 78 10.42 1.60 -2.38
N ALA A 79 10.50 1.03 -1.18
CA ALA A 79 11.68 1.15 -0.36
C ALA A 79 12.81 0.27 -0.93
N HIS A 80 14.04 0.74 -0.80
CA HIS A 80 15.25 0.00 -1.12
C HIS A 80 15.91 -0.49 0.17
N ALA A 81 16.50 -1.69 0.12
CA ALA A 81 17.36 -2.13 1.19
C ALA A 81 18.59 -1.21 1.27
N ILE A 82 19.07 -0.96 2.48
CA ILE A 82 20.33 -0.24 2.67
C ILE A 82 21.46 -1.27 2.59
N ASP A 83 22.24 -1.19 1.56
CA ASP A 83 23.41 -2.04 1.26
C ASP A 83 24.74 -1.29 1.36
N ILE A 84 24.70 -0.07 1.89
CA ILE A 84 25.86 0.81 2.11
C ILE A 84 26.09 1.05 3.60
N ASP A 85 27.27 1.53 3.96
CA ASP A 85 27.54 1.98 5.33
C ASP A 85 26.59 3.14 5.69
N LEU A 86 25.95 3.06 6.85
CA LEU A 86 25.00 4.06 7.33
C LEU A 86 25.63 5.46 7.42
N ASN A 87 26.94 5.57 7.68
CA ASN A 87 27.63 6.85 7.71
C ASN A 87 27.62 7.58 6.35
N GLN A 88 27.45 6.85 5.25
CA GLN A 88 27.34 7.43 3.91
C GLN A 88 25.98 8.11 3.68
N LEU A 89 24.99 7.88 4.53
CA LEU A 89 23.69 8.54 4.49
C LEU A 89 23.72 9.96 5.07
N GLY A 90 24.87 10.41 5.58
CA GLY A 90 25.06 11.75 6.10
C GLY A 90 24.67 11.89 7.58
N ASN A 91 24.07 13.03 7.95
CA ASN A 91 23.77 13.33 9.34
C ASN A 91 22.54 12.54 9.80
N PRO A 92 22.65 11.71 10.86
CA PRO A 92 21.48 10.98 11.40
C PRO A 92 20.31 11.89 11.80
N ASN A 93 20.60 13.13 12.22
CA ASN A 93 19.52 14.06 12.59
C ASN A 93 18.61 14.48 11.42
N ASP A 94 19.02 14.24 10.16
CA ASP A 94 18.17 14.52 8.98
C ASP A 94 17.18 13.39 8.70
N TRP A 95 17.25 12.31 9.46
CA TRP A 95 16.44 11.12 9.29
C TRP A 95 15.53 10.86 10.46
N VAL A 96 14.47 10.10 10.18
CA VAL A 96 13.60 9.46 11.16
C VAL A 96 13.50 7.98 10.82
N TYR A 97 13.10 7.15 11.78
CA TYR A 97 12.79 5.76 11.51
C TYR A 97 11.41 5.38 12.05
N GLU A 98 10.81 4.41 11.40
CA GLU A 98 9.53 3.80 11.75
C GLU A 98 9.65 2.29 11.76
N ASN A 99 8.73 1.61 12.40
CA ASN A 99 8.59 0.17 12.27
C ASN A 99 8.17 -0.19 10.84
N LYS A 100 8.84 -1.18 10.24
CA LYS A 100 8.39 -1.84 9.01
C LYS A 100 7.36 -2.89 9.38
N TRP A 101 6.10 -2.51 9.34
CA TRP A 101 4.99 -3.37 9.74
C TRP A 101 4.85 -4.58 8.81
N ASP A 102 4.49 -5.74 9.39
CA ASP A 102 4.20 -6.98 8.63
C ASP A 102 2.69 -7.09 8.38
N GLY A 103 2.22 -6.47 7.31
CA GLY A 103 0.82 -6.38 6.97
C GLY A 103 0.57 -6.32 5.46
N ILE A 104 -0.49 -5.63 5.07
CA ILE A 104 -0.80 -5.33 3.68
C ILE A 104 -0.69 -3.83 3.48
N ARG A 105 0.33 -3.40 2.74
CA ARG A 105 0.40 -2.00 2.33
C ARG A 105 -0.78 -1.63 1.46
N ALA A 106 -1.46 -0.56 1.85
CA ALA A 106 -2.63 -0.07 1.16
C ALA A 106 -2.70 1.45 1.12
N GLN A 107 -3.33 1.97 0.08
CA GLN A 107 -3.75 3.37 0.02
C GLN A 107 -5.26 3.48 0.22
N LEU A 108 -5.66 4.27 1.20
CA LEU A 108 -7.04 4.68 1.42
C LEU A 108 -7.27 5.99 0.67
N VAL A 109 -8.17 5.97 -0.29
CA VAL A 109 -8.49 7.09 -1.18
C VAL A 109 -9.89 7.58 -0.88
N LYS A 110 -10.03 8.86 -0.49
CA LYS A 110 -11.32 9.54 -0.32
C LYS A 110 -11.40 10.68 -1.32
N ARG A 111 -12.18 10.49 -2.38
CA ARG A 111 -12.42 11.52 -3.42
C ARG A 111 -13.88 11.46 -3.87
N ASN A 112 -14.47 12.60 -4.26
CA ASN A 112 -15.86 12.71 -4.71
C ASN A 112 -16.87 12.00 -3.77
N ASN A 113 -16.68 12.14 -2.46
CA ASN A 113 -17.47 11.45 -1.43
C ASN A 113 -17.45 9.91 -1.49
N GLN A 114 -16.58 9.32 -2.29
CA GLN A 114 -16.37 7.88 -2.36
C GLN A 114 -15.08 7.51 -1.65
N THR A 115 -15.10 6.36 -0.98
CA THR A 115 -13.95 5.79 -0.31
C THR A 115 -13.56 4.48 -0.99
N SER A 116 -12.29 4.33 -1.29
CA SER A 116 -11.73 3.10 -1.86
C SER A 116 -10.42 2.73 -1.17
N LEU A 117 -10.15 1.43 -1.10
CA LEU A 117 -8.94 0.89 -0.49
C LEU A 117 -8.22 0.01 -1.51
N TRP A 118 -6.96 0.33 -1.78
CA TRP A 118 -6.16 -0.29 -2.81
C TRP A 118 -4.94 -0.96 -2.24
N SER A 119 -4.68 -2.20 -2.63
CA SER A 119 -3.43 -2.88 -2.31
C SER A 119 -2.26 -2.36 -3.14
N ARG A 120 -1.05 -2.65 -2.70
CA ARG A 120 0.19 -2.34 -3.43
C ARG A 120 0.23 -2.90 -4.87
N ASN A 121 -0.48 -4.00 -5.12
CA ASN A 121 -0.53 -4.62 -6.44
C ASN A 121 -1.58 -3.97 -7.38
N GLY A 122 -2.26 -2.91 -6.94
CA GLY A 122 -3.30 -2.24 -7.71
C GLY A 122 -4.65 -2.96 -7.70
N GLU A 123 -4.90 -3.80 -6.70
CA GLU A 123 -6.16 -4.50 -6.51
C GLU A 123 -7.08 -3.69 -5.59
N LEU A 124 -8.34 -3.54 -5.97
CA LEU A 124 -9.37 -2.94 -5.12
C LEU A 124 -9.78 -3.94 -4.03
N ILE A 125 -9.44 -3.62 -2.79
CA ILE A 125 -9.66 -4.51 -1.63
C ILE A 125 -10.72 -3.97 -0.64
N SER A 126 -11.53 -3.01 -1.06
CA SER A 126 -12.56 -2.36 -0.22
C SER A 126 -13.52 -3.36 0.43
N ASN A 127 -13.96 -4.37 -0.33
CA ASN A 127 -14.92 -5.38 0.15
C ASN A 127 -14.37 -6.30 1.26
N GLN A 128 -13.06 -6.43 1.35
CA GLN A 128 -12.39 -7.22 2.38
C GLN A 128 -12.20 -6.46 3.70
N PHE A 129 -12.33 -5.12 3.66
CA PHE A 129 -12.06 -4.23 4.79
C PHE A 129 -13.14 -3.17 4.99
N PRO A 130 -14.43 -3.57 5.14
CA PRO A 130 -15.56 -2.64 5.20
C PRO A 130 -15.47 -1.66 6.39
N GLU A 131 -14.87 -2.05 7.51
CA GLU A 131 -14.66 -1.16 8.66
C GLU A 131 -13.68 -0.02 8.37
N VAL A 132 -12.67 -0.28 7.53
CA VAL A 132 -11.72 0.76 7.09
C VAL A 132 -12.38 1.69 6.07
N ILE A 133 -13.24 1.16 5.21
CA ILE A 133 -14.04 1.98 4.29
C ILE A 133 -14.99 2.90 5.06
N GLN A 134 -15.76 2.34 6.01
CA GLN A 134 -16.68 3.12 6.84
C GLN A 134 -15.94 4.21 7.65
N MET A 135 -14.75 3.93 8.15
CA MET A 135 -13.90 4.94 8.78
C MET A 135 -13.47 6.01 7.76
N GLY A 136 -13.04 5.60 6.57
CA GLY A 136 -12.60 6.48 5.49
C GLY A 136 -13.71 7.40 4.98
N ASP A 137 -14.99 7.03 5.12
CA ASP A 137 -16.13 7.88 4.75
C ASP A 137 -16.18 9.18 5.55
N ASN A 138 -15.59 9.21 6.74
CA ASN A 138 -15.50 10.39 7.60
C ASN A 138 -14.28 11.27 7.31
N LEU A 139 -13.39 10.86 6.40
CA LEU A 139 -12.25 11.68 6.00
C LEU A 139 -12.69 12.84 5.09
N PRO A 140 -11.96 13.97 5.11
CA PRO A 140 -12.16 15.04 4.15
C PRO A 140 -12.01 14.56 2.71
N ASN A 141 -12.81 15.09 1.78
CA ASN A 141 -12.59 14.86 0.35
C ASN A 141 -11.19 15.29 -0.08
N GLY A 142 -10.65 14.57 -1.07
CA GLY A 142 -9.29 14.79 -1.53
C GLY A 142 -8.24 14.37 -0.49
N THR A 143 -8.47 13.25 0.19
CA THR A 143 -7.52 12.65 1.13
C THR A 143 -7.03 11.31 0.60
N VAL A 144 -5.71 11.13 0.50
CA VAL A 144 -5.09 9.84 0.18
C VAL A 144 -4.04 9.52 1.24
N ILE A 145 -4.29 8.45 1.98
CA ILE A 145 -3.43 7.97 3.07
C ILE A 145 -2.74 6.68 2.62
N ASP A 146 -1.42 6.63 2.75
CA ASP A 146 -0.61 5.41 2.60
C ASP A 146 -0.38 4.81 4.00
N GLY A 147 -0.63 3.52 4.14
CA GLY A 147 -0.56 2.84 5.42
C GLY A 147 -0.45 1.34 5.30
N GLU A 148 -0.35 0.68 6.45
CA GLU A 148 -0.33 -0.77 6.56
C GLU A 148 -1.60 -1.27 7.22
N LEU A 149 -2.31 -2.19 6.57
CA LEU A 149 -3.44 -2.92 7.16
C LEU A 149 -2.89 -3.99 8.09
N LEU A 150 -3.36 -3.98 9.33
CA LEU A 150 -2.93 -4.92 10.36
C LEU A 150 -4.14 -5.46 11.11
N VAL A 151 -4.14 -6.74 11.43
CA VAL A 151 -5.08 -7.25 12.43
C VAL A 151 -4.72 -6.63 13.77
N TYR A 152 -5.72 -6.06 14.45
CA TYR A 152 -5.52 -5.39 15.73
C TYR A 152 -6.63 -5.77 16.70
N LYS A 153 -6.28 -6.51 17.75
CA LYS A 153 -7.23 -7.01 18.73
C LYS A 153 -6.65 -6.94 20.14
N LEU A 154 -7.45 -6.47 21.11
CA LEU A 154 -7.03 -6.35 22.52
C LEU A 154 -5.71 -5.56 22.66
N ASN A 155 -5.60 -4.46 21.94
CA ASN A 155 -4.40 -3.60 21.90
C ASN A 155 -3.11 -4.30 21.44
N LYS A 156 -3.25 -5.39 20.65
CA LYS A 156 -2.12 -6.13 20.09
C LYS A 156 -2.25 -6.31 18.59
N ILE A 157 -1.13 -6.18 17.89
CA ILE A 157 -1.03 -6.50 16.46
C ILE A 157 -1.06 -8.02 16.31
N GLY A 158 -1.94 -8.52 15.46
CA GLY A 158 -2.05 -9.93 15.06
C GLY A 158 -0.95 -10.34 14.08
N SER A 159 -1.00 -11.60 13.66
CA SER A 159 -0.07 -12.12 12.64
C SER A 159 -0.55 -11.78 11.22
N PHE A 160 0.39 -11.75 10.26
CA PHE A 160 0.06 -11.65 8.85
C PHE A 160 -0.85 -12.80 8.38
N ASN A 161 -0.66 -14.03 8.92
CA ASN A 161 -1.54 -15.16 8.63
C ASN A 161 -3.00 -14.91 9.02
N ASP A 162 -3.25 -14.14 10.08
CA ASP A 162 -4.61 -13.77 10.46
C ASP A 162 -5.23 -12.78 9.47
N LEU A 163 -4.43 -11.84 8.97
CA LEU A 163 -4.85 -10.90 7.95
C LEU A 163 -5.16 -11.60 6.62
N GLN A 164 -4.36 -12.59 6.22
CA GLN A 164 -4.59 -13.39 5.01
C GLN A 164 -5.94 -14.10 4.99
N LYS A 165 -6.53 -14.42 6.14
CA LYS A 165 -7.87 -15.05 6.23
C LYS A 165 -8.99 -14.14 5.70
N ARG A 166 -8.72 -12.86 5.53
CA ARG A 166 -9.63 -11.87 4.92
C ARG A 166 -9.45 -11.75 3.41
N LEU A 167 -8.23 -11.96 2.93
CA LEU A 167 -7.90 -11.91 1.51
C LEU A 167 -8.58 -13.05 0.73
N GLY A 168 -8.83 -12.83 -0.54
CA GLY A 168 -9.48 -13.81 -1.42
C GLY A 168 -10.97 -14.02 -1.15
N ARG A 169 -11.57 -13.30 -0.20
CA ARG A 169 -13.02 -13.34 0.07
C ARG A 169 -13.73 -12.25 -0.72
N LYS A 170 -14.79 -12.60 -1.45
CA LYS A 170 -15.62 -11.59 -2.13
C LYS A 170 -16.33 -10.66 -1.14
N LYS A 171 -16.75 -11.20 0.02
CA LYS A 171 -17.32 -10.45 1.14
C LYS A 171 -16.86 -11.05 2.46
N VAL A 172 -16.67 -10.21 3.45
CA VAL A 172 -16.26 -10.60 4.80
C VAL A 172 -17.48 -10.54 5.72
N GLY A 173 -17.86 -11.71 6.27
CA GLY A 173 -19.00 -11.81 7.19
C GLY A 173 -18.66 -11.37 8.62
N LYS A 174 -19.68 -11.10 9.43
CA LYS A 174 -19.56 -10.59 10.82
C LYS A 174 -18.58 -11.39 11.68
N THR A 175 -18.63 -12.71 11.63
CA THR A 175 -17.72 -13.59 12.39
C THR A 175 -16.24 -13.34 12.08
N ILE A 176 -15.90 -13.06 10.82
CA ILE A 176 -14.52 -12.78 10.40
C ILE A 176 -14.10 -11.37 10.84
N LEU A 177 -15.01 -10.40 10.73
CA LEU A 177 -14.75 -9.03 11.22
C LEU A 177 -14.44 -9.02 12.72
N GLU A 178 -15.22 -9.73 13.53
CA GLU A 178 -15.04 -9.82 14.98
C GLU A 178 -13.80 -10.63 15.38
N LYS A 179 -13.46 -11.66 14.60
CA LYS A 179 -12.32 -12.53 14.89
C LYS A 179 -11.00 -11.89 14.51
N TYR A 180 -10.96 -11.17 13.39
CA TYR A 180 -9.79 -10.52 12.83
C TYR A 180 -10.06 -9.05 12.51
N PRO A 181 -10.37 -8.21 13.52
CA PRO A 181 -10.59 -6.77 13.31
C PRO A 181 -9.30 -6.12 12.80
N VAL A 182 -9.44 -5.12 11.92
CA VAL A 182 -8.32 -4.50 11.22
C VAL A 182 -8.25 -3.02 11.51
N ILE A 183 -7.02 -2.51 11.56
CA ILE A 183 -6.70 -1.08 11.54
C ILE A 183 -5.88 -0.75 10.29
N LEU A 184 -5.96 0.50 9.86
CA LEU A 184 -4.99 1.11 8.96
C LEU A 184 -3.98 1.88 9.81
N LYS A 185 -2.72 1.42 9.80
CA LYS A 185 -1.57 2.09 10.43
C LYS A 185 -0.99 3.08 9.43
N ALA A 186 -1.42 4.32 9.51
CA ALA A 186 -1.07 5.38 8.56
C ALA A 186 0.36 5.89 8.80
N TYR A 187 1.15 6.03 7.74
CA TYR A 187 2.53 6.52 7.81
C TYR A 187 2.86 7.60 6.79
N ASP A 188 2.01 7.85 5.80
CA ASP A 188 2.19 8.96 4.86
C ASP A 188 0.84 9.51 4.38
N LEU A 189 0.82 10.79 4.02
CA LEU A 189 -0.29 11.48 3.39
C LEU A 189 0.16 11.95 2.01
N LEU A 190 -0.55 11.51 0.98
CA LEU A 190 -0.17 11.75 -0.41
C LEU A 190 -1.01 12.87 -1.04
N GLU A 191 -2.24 13.03 -0.58
CA GLU A 191 -3.16 14.08 -1.01
C GLU A 191 -3.90 14.66 0.19
N ASN A 192 -4.06 15.98 0.22
CA ASN A 192 -4.78 16.70 1.24
C ASN A 192 -5.64 17.79 0.62
N HIS A 193 -6.97 17.74 0.86
CA HIS A 193 -7.95 18.66 0.26
C HIS A 193 -7.77 18.79 -1.26
N GLU A 194 -7.74 17.66 -1.98
CA GLU A 194 -7.61 17.56 -3.44
C GLU A 194 -6.27 18.08 -4.01
N LYS A 195 -5.29 18.35 -3.14
CA LYS A 195 -3.95 18.76 -3.54
C LYS A 195 -2.98 17.61 -3.38
N ASP A 196 -2.32 17.23 -4.47
CA ASP A 196 -1.18 16.32 -4.44
C ASP A 196 -0.03 16.97 -3.66
N ILE A 197 0.35 16.36 -2.53
CA ILE A 197 1.41 16.84 -1.65
C ILE A 197 2.64 15.92 -1.63
N ARG A 198 2.73 14.95 -2.54
CA ARG A 198 3.84 13.99 -2.59
C ARG A 198 5.20 14.65 -2.77
N ASN A 199 5.25 15.82 -3.42
CA ASN A 199 6.47 16.60 -3.62
C ASN A 199 6.84 17.48 -2.40
N GLN A 200 6.03 17.51 -1.35
CA GLN A 200 6.35 18.19 -0.10
C GLN A 200 7.29 17.33 0.76
N THR A 201 7.98 17.95 1.71
CA THR A 201 8.85 17.22 2.64
C THR A 201 8.07 16.19 3.46
N TYR A 202 8.75 15.13 3.91
CA TYR A 202 8.12 14.12 4.76
C TYR A 202 7.49 14.72 6.01
N LEU A 203 8.18 15.63 6.69
CA LEU A 203 7.65 16.27 7.90
C LEU A 203 6.41 17.12 7.62
N PHE A 204 6.34 17.80 6.47
CA PHE A 204 5.14 18.53 6.07
C PHE A 204 3.95 17.58 5.95
N ARG A 205 4.08 16.51 5.16
CA ARG A 205 3.01 15.53 4.96
C ARG A 205 2.61 14.84 6.27
N ARG A 206 3.60 14.56 7.13
CA ARG A 206 3.37 13.93 8.42
C ARG A 206 2.56 14.81 9.38
N ASN A 207 2.83 16.09 9.45
CA ASN A 207 2.08 17.02 10.30
C ASN A 207 0.60 17.05 9.92
N TYR A 208 0.28 17.06 8.62
CA TYR A 208 -1.10 16.98 8.14
C TYR A 208 -1.73 15.62 8.41
N LEU A 209 -0.98 14.54 8.25
CA LEU A 209 -1.46 13.20 8.58
C LEU A 209 -1.83 13.08 10.06
N ASP A 210 -0.97 13.53 10.96
CA ASP A 210 -1.22 13.53 12.41
C ASP A 210 -2.51 14.31 12.74
N HIS A 211 -2.72 15.46 12.09
CA HIS A 211 -3.93 16.27 12.27
C HIS A 211 -5.19 15.51 11.81
N ILE A 212 -5.18 14.93 10.61
CA ILE A 212 -6.30 14.17 10.05
C ILE A 212 -6.64 12.96 10.93
N VAL A 213 -5.64 12.19 11.36
CA VAL A 213 -5.86 11.01 12.21
C VAL A 213 -6.47 11.40 13.55
N ASN A 214 -5.97 12.48 14.17
CA ASN A 214 -6.49 12.97 15.43
C ASN A 214 -7.93 13.52 15.30
N GLN A 215 -8.24 14.23 14.22
CA GLN A 215 -9.60 14.74 13.98
C GLN A 215 -10.60 13.60 13.68
N THR A 216 -10.18 12.57 12.94
CA THR A 216 -11.03 11.44 12.61
C THR A 216 -11.40 10.65 13.86
N ALA A 217 -10.51 10.58 14.86
CA ALA A 217 -10.71 9.96 16.18
C ALA A 217 -11.37 8.57 16.11
N ASN A 218 -10.97 7.76 15.13
CA ASN A 218 -11.52 6.44 14.87
C ASN A 218 -10.48 5.35 15.16
N HIS A 219 -10.86 4.31 15.89
CA HIS A 219 -9.95 3.24 16.29
C HIS A 219 -9.41 2.39 15.11
N HIS A 220 -10.08 2.41 13.96
CA HIS A 220 -9.60 1.74 12.74
C HIS A 220 -8.52 2.53 11.98
N LEU A 221 -8.26 3.79 12.35
CA LEU A 221 -7.19 4.62 11.80
C LEU A 221 -6.23 5.01 12.92
N GLN A 222 -5.00 4.56 12.80
CA GLN A 222 -3.96 4.86 13.79
C GLN A 222 -2.71 5.36 13.09
N ILE A 223 -2.02 6.30 13.73
CA ILE A 223 -0.75 6.78 13.24
C ILE A 223 0.36 5.75 13.48
N SER A 224 1.22 5.52 12.51
CA SER A 224 2.48 4.79 12.72
C SER A 224 3.44 5.70 13.47
N PRO A 225 3.94 5.34 14.66
CA PRO A 225 4.91 6.18 15.35
C PRO A 225 6.22 6.25 14.56
N PHE A 226 6.82 7.43 14.53
CA PHE A 226 8.18 7.60 14.04
C PHE A 226 9.09 8.11 15.15
N TYR A 227 10.36 7.80 15.04
CA TYR A 227 11.37 8.15 16.03
C TYR A 227 12.46 9.00 15.39
N LYS A 228 12.86 10.07 16.09
CA LYS A 228 13.99 10.90 15.68
C LYS A 228 15.28 10.11 15.86
N LEU A 229 16.13 10.14 14.86
CA LEU A 229 17.43 9.47 14.90
C LEU A 229 18.49 10.45 15.41
N LYS A 230 19.26 10.04 16.42
CA LYS A 230 20.36 10.84 16.98
C LYS A 230 21.72 10.31 16.55
N SER A 231 21.83 9.01 16.30
CA SER A 231 23.05 8.35 15.82
C SER A 231 22.71 7.10 15.02
N TRP A 232 23.60 6.67 14.16
CA TRP A 232 23.45 5.42 13.41
C TRP A 232 23.52 4.18 14.30
N SER A 233 24.26 4.25 15.42
CA SER A 233 24.29 3.17 16.42
C SER A 233 22.93 2.98 17.09
N GLU A 234 22.18 4.06 17.35
CA GLU A 234 20.80 3.97 17.84
C GLU A 234 19.88 3.20 16.88
N LEU A 235 20.00 3.45 15.57
CA LEU A 235 19.25 2.72 14.54
C LEU A 235 19.58 1.22 14.56
N THR A 236 20.86 0.87 14.75
CA THR A 236 21.30 -0.53 14.82
C THR A 236 20.67 -1.25 16.02
N ILE A 237 20.64 -0.61 17.18
CA ILE A 237 20.01 -1.14 18.40
C ILE A 237 18.49 -1.30 18.18
N ALA A 238 17.83 -0.26 17.65
CA ALA A 238 16.42 -0.30 17.35
C ALA A 238 16.06 -1.42 16.35
N HIS A 239 16.92 -1.66 15.34
CA HIS A 239 16.71 -2.74 14.37
C HIS A 239 16.80 -4.13 15.00
N GLN A 240 17.71 -4.33 15.97
CA GLN A 240 17.83 -5.62 16.69
C GLN A 240 16.54 -5.95 17.48
N SER A 241 15.89 -4.94 18.05
CA SER A 241 14.64 -5.09 18.80
C SER A 241 13.36 -5.01 17.96
N ALA A 242 13.47 -4.76 16.65
CA ALA A 242 12.29 -4.59 15.78
C ALA A 242 11.35 -5.81 15.79
N ARG A 243 11.89 -7.03 15.83
CA ARG A 243 11.10 -8.27 15.87
C ARG A 243 10.26 -8.42 17.14
N GLU A 244 10.71 -7.90 18.25
CA GLU A 244 9.96 -7.90 19.54
C GLU A 244 8.69 -7.05 19.41
N ASN A 245 8.75 -6.01 18.58
CA ASN A 245 7.65 -5.11 18.24
C ASN A 245 6.75 -5.63 17.09
N LYS A 246 6.90 -6.89 16.69
CA LYS A 246 6.19 -7.50 15.54
C LYS A 246 6.37 -6.70 14.24
N SER A 247 7.57 -6.21 14.04
CA SER A 247 8.00 -5.50 12.85
C SER A 247 9.00 -6.37 12.07
N GLU A 248 8.93 -6.35 10.73
CA GLU A 248 9.90 -7.04 9.87
C GLU A 248 11.30 -6.39 9.93
N GLY A 249 11.38 -5.17 10.43
CA GLY A 249 12.58 -4.36 10.49
C GLY A 249 12.22 -2.88 10.67
N LEU A 250 13.05 -2.00 10.15
CA LEU A 250 12.84 -0.55 10.22
C LEU A 250 12.79 0.06 8.83
N MET A 251 12.06 1.16 8.73
CA MET A 251 12.03 2.06 7.58
C MET A 251 12.67 3.37 7.99
N ILE A 252 13.70 3.82 7.27
CA ILE A 252 14.24 5.16 7.46
C ILE A 252 13.71 6.09 6.39
N LYS A 253 13.46 7.33 6.76
CA LYS A 253 12.92 8.38 5.89
C LYS A 253 13.68 9.67 6.12
N HIS A 254 14.09 10.32 5.04
CA HIS A 254 14.66 11.66 5.12
C HIS A 254 13.56 12.67 5.46
N LYS A 255 13.85 13.63 6.31
CA LYS A 255 12.86 14.61 6.80
C LYS A 255 12.41 15.60 5.73
N ASN A 256 13.29 15.89 4.79
CA ASN A 256 13.10 16.86 3.69
C ASN A 256 12.79 16.16 2.37
#